data_c848d9d59f991044271d85a3f1ad00b2
#
_entry.id   c848d9d59f991044271d85a3f1ad00b2
#
_cell.length_a   1.000
_cell.length_b   1.000
_cell.length_c   1.000
_cell.angle_alpha   90.00
_cell.angle_beta   90.00
_cell.angle_gamma   90.00
#
_symmetry.space_group_name_H-M   'P 1'
#
loop_
_entity.id
_entity.type
_entity.pdbx_description
1 polymer ?
#
loop_
_entity_poly.entity_id
_entity_poly.type
_entity_poly.pdbx_seq_one_letter_code
_entity_poly.pdbx_strand_id
1 'polypeptide(L)'
;KPLSLLKPHRWLIAAVYRNNALVVPHRETTLQQGDRVLLVGDPNILPCIARFLATGHSEFPLAYGAGIGILAPDSKSDVALEAEYLLRSTHAEFIEVLEESTETDALEALEKQLADPELDLRLTHIKGLSSQPLATTLADQDLGLLVMPPPVTGWMERIGLRRSRVLQRLNNFAVPTLIARGSHPYRSVMLAVGDLDFDAGTTSLAIDVARMLSASLTIVVATPPDFVAGTSFAGSMESTLENTVELARSYGLTARVLKLTGNPVRQVLAAASKFDLAVVGWPTDARTTFLRPRVEQSLVHQGTCSVLVLPG
;
A
#
# COMPACT_ATOMS: atom_id res chain seq x y z
N LYS A 1 21.57 10.81 -8.79
CA LYS A 1 20.61 11.85 -9.19
C LYS A 1 21.08 13.20 -8.65
N PRO A 2 21.00 14.32 -9.40
CA PRO A 2 21.34 15.65 -8.88
C PRO A 2 20.34 16.08 -7.81
N LEU A 3 20.82 16.74 -6.75
CA LEU A 3 19.99 17.22 -5.64
C LEU A 3 18.95 18.27 -6.08
N SER A 4 19.16 18.92 -7.22
CA SER A 4 18.20 19.87 -7.80
C SER A 4 16.84 19.25 -8.15
N LEU A 5 16.76 17.93 -8.33
CA LEU A 5 15.52 17.21 -8.56
C LEU A 5 14.71 16.96 -7.27
N LEU A 6 15.39 17.03 -6.13
CA LEU A 6 14.76 16.96 -4.82
C LEU A 6 14.33 18.39 -4.46
N LYS A 7 13.04 18.62 -4.26
CA LYS A 7 12.49 19.94 -3.90
C LYS A 7 11.97 19.92 -2.45
N PRO A 8 12.87 19.76 -1.47
CA PRO A 8 12.46 19.62 -0.08
C PRO A 8 11.96 20.94 0.50
N HIS A 9 10.91 20.87 1.31
CA HIS A 9 10.41 22.00 2.09
C HIS A 9 10.59 21.79 3.60
N ARG A 10 10.45 20.53 4.06
CA ARG A 10 10.48 20.17 5.50
C ARG A 10 11.69 19.32 5.90
N TRP A 11 12.60 19.09 4.98
CA TRP A 11 13.85 18.37 5.23
C TRP A 11 14.95 18.90 4.32
N LEU A 12 16.20 18.63 4.65
CA LEU A 12 17.34 18.99 3.81
C LEU A 12 18.47 17.99 3.98
N ILE A 13 19.36 17.96 2.99
CA ILE A 13 20.65 17.29 3.10
C ILE A 13 21.63 18.30 3.68
N ALA A 14 22.02 18.11 4.94
CA ALA A 14 22.92 19.00 5.65
C ALA A 14 24.39 18.75 5.28
N ALA A 15 24.76 17.48 5.01
CA ALA A 15 26.11 17.11 4.61
C ALA A 15 26.11 15.82 3.80
N VAL A 16 27.11 15.68 2.93
CA VAL A 16 27.43 14.42 2.24
C VAL A 16 28.89 14.08 2.57
N TYR A 17 29.15 12.86 3.00
CA TYR A 17 30.49 12.35 3.23
C TYR A 17 30.81 11.30 2.16
N ARG A 18 31.79 11.59 1.33
CA ARG A 18 32.32 10.75 0.27
C ARG A 18 33.72 10.35 0.58
N ASN A 19 34.04 9.07 0.71
CA ASN A 19 35.36 8.58 1.08
C ASN A 19 35.92 9.28 2.34
N ASN A 20 35.08 9.48 3.35
CA ASN A 20 35.38 10.21 4.58
C ASN A 20 35.68 11.71 4.42
N ALA A 21 35.57 12.28 3.23
CA ALA A 21 35.70 13.72 3.00
C ALA A 21 34.31 14.37 2.97
N LEU A 22 34.19 15.55 3.58
CA LEU A 22 32.97 16.34 3.55
C LEU A 22 32.78 16.96 2.16
N VAL A 23 31.64 16.67 1.54
CA VAL A 23 31.18 17.33 0.33
C VAL A 23 30.03 18.25 0.72
N VAL A 24 30.19 19.55 0.54
CA VAL A 24 29.10 20.50 0.80
C VAL A 24 28.02 20.32 -0.27
N PRO A 25 26.77 20.03 0.10
CA PRO A 25 25.73 19.79 -0.87
C PRO A 25 25.35 21.09 -1.61
N HIS A 26 25.36 21.03 -2.94
CA HIS A 26 24.92 22.08 -3.85
C HIS A 26 23.81 21.52 -4.76
N ARG A 27 23.07 22.37 -5.47
CA ARG A 27 22.01 21.99 -6.39
C ARG A 27 22.45 20.96 -7.44
N GLU A 28 23.69 21.04 -7.89
CA GLU A 28 24.31 20.17 -8.89
C GLU A 28 24.98 18.93 -8.28
N THR A 29 25.06 18.85 -6.96
CA THR A 29 25.67 17.69 -6.29
C THR A 29 24.87 16.45 -6.64
N THR A 30 25.54 15.42 -7.16
CA THR A 30 24.97 14.11 -7.44
C THR A 30 25.40 13.13 -6.37
N LEU A 31 24.45 12.49 -5.70
CA LEU A 31 24.74 11.41 -4.77
C LEU A 31 25.27 10.19 -5.52
N GLN A 32 26.30 9.56 -4.95
CA GLN A 32 26.96 8.37 -5.46
C GLN A 32 26.78 7.20 -4.50
N GLN A 33 26.95 6.00 -5.00
CA GLN A 33 26.96 4.82 -4.16
C GLN A 33 28.10 4.89 -3.13
N GLY A 34 27.80 4.59 -1.88
CA GLY A 34 28.75 4.70 -0.78
C GLY A 34 28.81 6.08 -0.11
N ASP A 35 28.10 7.10 -0.60
CA ASP A 35 27.96 8.37 0.11
C ASP A 35 27.20 8.18 1.43
N ARG A 36 27.69 8.78 2.49
CA ARG A 36 26.99 8.91 3.77
C ARG A 36 26.33 10.27 3.82
N VAL A 37 25.01 10.29 3.99
CA VAL A 37 24.21 11.52 3.92
C VAL A 37 23.67 11.87 5.30
N LEU A 38 23.86 13.12 5.71
CA LEU A 38 23.22 13.67 6.91
C LEU A 38 21.93 14.38 6.51
N LEU A 39 20.81 13.84 6.99
CA LEU A 39 19.48 14.41 6.77
C LEU A 39 19.04 15.19 8.02
N VAL A 40 18.43 16.34 7.81
CA VAL A 40 17.81 17.16 8.86
C VAL A 40 16.41 17.53 8.42
N GLY A 41 15.42 17.36 9.29
CA GLY A 41 14.02 17.68 8.97
C GLY A 41 13.03 17.05 9.92
N ASP A 42 11.78 16.94 9.47
CA ASP A 42 10.69 16.36 10.26
C ASP A 42 10.93 14.87 10.54
N PRO A 43 10.96 14.45 11.83
CA PRO A 43 11.20 13.04 12.20
C PRO A 43 10.25 12.05 11.55
N ASN A 44 9.01 12.45 11.25
CA ASN A 44 8.01 11.56 10.68
C ASN A 44 8.30 11.15 9.24
N ILE A 45 8.98 12.01 8.46
CA ILE A 45 9.29 11.75 7.04
C ILE A 45 10.73 11.31 6.79
N LEU A 46 11.66 11.62 7.71
CA LEU A 46 13.08 11.31 7.53
C LEU A 46 13.39 9.83 7.25
N PRO A 47 12.77 8.84 7.92
CA PRO A 47 13.04 7.43 7.64
C PRO A 47 12.70 7.03 6.19
N CYS A 48 11.58 7.53 5.65
CA CYS A 48 11.19 7.27 4.27
C CYS A 48 12.13 7.94 3.27
N ILE A 49 12.55 9.19 3.55
CA ILE A 49 13.54 9.90 2.73
C ILE A 49 14.88 9.17 2.75
N ALA A 50 15.33 8.69 3.91
CA ALA A 50 16.57 7.94 4.02
C ALA A 50 16.53 6.67 3.16
N ARG A 51 15.45 5.90 3.21
CA ARG A 51 15.24 4.72 2.37
C ARG A 51 15.24 5.08 0.89
N PHE A 52 14.46 6.09 0.48
CA PHE A 52 14.43 6.56 -0.91
C PHE A 52 15.80 6.99 -1.44
N LEU A 53 16.61 7.66 -0.62
CA LEU A 53 17.96 8.06 -1.03
C LEU A 53 18.92 6.87 -1.10
N ALA A 54 18.74 5.85 -0.26
CA ALA A 54 19.57 4.65 -0.27
C ALA A 54 19.31 3.76 -1.50
N THR A 55 18.04 3.57 -1.87
CA THR A 55 17.64 2.72 -2.99
C THR A 55 17.60 3.47 -4.32
N GLY A 56 17.24 4.73 -4.29
CA GLY A 56 17.21 5.62 -5.46
C GLY A 56 16.01 5.42 -6.39
N HIS A 57 15.17 4.42 -6.17
CA HIS A 57 13.98 4.10 -6.98
C HIS A 57 12.92 3.35 -6.15
N SER A 58 11.75 3.20 -6.71
CA SER A 58 10.69 2.39 -6.13
C SER A 58 11.07 0.91 -6.20
N GLU A 59 10.86 0.19 -5.12
CA GLU A 59 11.20 -1.24 -4.99
C GLU A 59 9.98 -2.11 -4.69
N PHE A 60 8.78 -1.61 -4.93
CA PHE A 60 7.57 -2.41 -4.73
C PHE A 60 7.52 -3.58 -5.73
N PRO A 61 7.25 -4.82 -5.31
CA PRO A 61 7.06 -5.27 -3.92
C PRO A 61 8.36 -5.67 -3.19
N LEU A 62 9.55 -5.58 -3.83
CA LEU A 62 10.85 -6.07 -3.31
C LEU A 62 11.23 -5.55 -1.91
N ALA A 63 10.72 -4.36 -1.54
CA ALA A 63 10.92 -3.84 -0.17
C ALA A 63 10.29 -4.73 0.91
N TYR A 64 9.41 -5.64 0.53
CA TYR A 64 8.70 -6.58 1.39
C TYR A 64 9.03 -8.04 1.05
N GLY A 65 9.42 -8.35 -0.19
CA GLY A 65 9.77 -9.67 -0.71
C GLY A 65 9.65 -9.72 -2.23
N ALA A 66 10.25 -10.73 -2.86
CA ALA A 66 10.35 -10.83 -4.32
C ALA A 66 9.10 -11.43 -4.99
N GLY A 67 8.28 -12.18 -4.25
CA GLY A 67 7.15 -12.90 -4.81
C GLY A 67 5.79 -12.26 -4.57
N ILE A 68 4.82 -12.63 -5.41
CA ILE A 68 3.39 -12.34 -5.25
C ILE A 68 2.68 -13.62 -4.83
N GLY A 69 2.16 -13.66 -3.60
CA GLY A 69 1.34 -14.76 -3.11
C GLY A 69 -0.13 -14.60 -3.53
N ILE A 70 -0.74 -15.64 -4.09
CA ILE A 70 -2.17 -15.69 -4.37
C ILE A 70 -2.85 -16.57 -3.32
N LEU A 71 -3.80 -15.99 -2.59
CA LEU A 71 -4.55 -16.70 -1.57
C LEU A 71 -5.95 -17.04 -2.07
N ALA A 72 -6.32 -18.33 -1.98
CA ALA A 72 -7.62 -18.86 -2.39
C ALA A 72 -8.00 -18.45 -3.84
N PRO A 73 -7.28 -18.95 -4.85
CA PRO A 73 -7.63 -18.69 -6.23
C PRO A 73 -8.98 -19.35 -6.53
N ASP A 74 -10.00 -18.52 -6.75
CA ASP A 74 -11.27 -18.99 -7.32
C ASP A 74 -11.19 -18.77 -8.83
N SER A 75 -11.59 -19.79 -9.60
CA SER A 75 -11.59 -19.74 -11.07
C SER A 75 -12.43 -18.61 -11.67
N LYS A 76 -13.23 -17.93 -10.85
CA LYS A 76 -14.06 -16.78 -11.24
C LYS A 76 -13.54 -15.43 -10.70
N SER A 77 -12.45 -15.42 -9.97
CA SER A 77 -11.93 -14.20 -9.36
C SER A 77 -10.91 -13.53 -10.27
N ASP A 78 -10.88 -12.20 -10.26
CA ASP A 78 -9.89 -11.40 -10.99
C ASP A 78 -8.48 -11.45 -10.36
N VAL A 79 -8.29 -12.29 -9.33
CA VAL A 79 -7.05 -12.41 -8.53
C VAL A 79 -5.87 -12.80 -9.41
N ALA A 80 -6.06 -13.80 -10.28
CA ALA A 80 -5.01 -14.27 -11.18
C ALA A 80 -4.54 -13.19 -12.16
N LEU A 81 -5.51 -12.52 -12.80
CA LEU A 81 -5.24 -11.49 -13.79
C LEU A 81 -4.59 -10.25 -13.17
N GLU A 82 -4.99 -9.86 -11.97
CA GLU A 82 -4.36 -8.75 -11.25
C GLU A 82 -2.95 -9.11 -10.74
N ALA A 83 -2.73 -10.35 -10.30
CA ALA A 83 -1.40 -10.82 -9.92
C ALA A 83 -0.45 -10.85 -11.14
N GLU A 84 -0.91 -11.36 -12.29
CA GLU A 84 -0.14 -11.33 -13.55
C GLU A 84 0.17 -9.88 -13.98
N TYR A 85 -0.82 -9.00 -13.93
CA TYR A 85 -0.61 -7.59 -14.25
C TYR A 85 0.47 -6.97 -13.36
N LEU A 86 0.43 -7.23 -12.05
CA LEU A 86 1.42 -6.72 -11.10
C LEU A 86 2.81 -7.35 -11.31
N LEU A 87 2.88 -8.65 -11.57
CA LEU A 87 4.17 -9.29 -11.89
C LEU A 87 4.85 -8.63 -13.09
N ARG A 88 4.10 -8.35 -14.15
CA ARG A 88 4.61 -7.70 -15.36
C ARG A 88 4.90 -6.21 -15.21
N SER A 89 4.23 -5.55 -14.28
CA SER A 89 4.27 -4.08 -14.12
C SER A 89 5.12 -3.64 -12.94
N THR A 90 5.64 -4.56 -12.14
CA THR A 90 6.46 -4.28 -10.96
C THR A 90 7.79 -5.05 -11.02
N HIS A 91 8.54 -5.05 -9.92
CA HIS A 91 9.78 -5.82 -9.80
C HIS A 91 9.57 -7.19 -9.13
N ALA A 92 8.33 -7.67 -9.05
CA ALA A 92 8.08 -9.03 -8.59
C ALA A 92 8.71 -10.04 -9.55
N GLU A 93 9.20 -11.16 -9.02
CA GLU A 93 9.96 -12.15 -9.78
C GLU A 93 9.14 -13.41 -10.07
N PHE A 94 8.20 -13.77 -9.19
CA PHE A 94 7.39 -14.98 -9.33
C PHE A 94 6.00 -14.82 -8.70
N ILE A 95 5.10 -15.73 -9.05
CA ILE A 95 3.79 -15.89 -8.42
C ILE A 95 3.76 -17.20 -7.66
N GLU A 96 3.31 -17.17 -6.42
CA GLU A 96 3.13 -18.35 -5.60
C GLU A 96 1.67 -18.54 -5.20
N VAL A 97 1.11 -19.69 -5.53
CA VAL A 97 -0.25 -20.08 -5.16
C VAL A 97 -0.24 -20.69 -3.77
N LEU A 98 -0.97 -20.09 -2.87
CA LEU A 98 -1.11 -20.52 -1.49
C LEU A 98 -2.45 -21.26 -1.32
N GLU A 99 -2.41 -22.60 -1.29
CA GLU A 99 -3.60 -23.42 -1.23
C GLU A 99 -3.72 -24.19 0.10
N GLU A 100 -4.92 -24.25 0.64
CA GLU A 100 -5.24 -24.99 1.87
C GLU A 100 -5.55 -26.48 1.60
N SER A 101 -5.85 -26.84 0.34
CA SER A 101 -6.23 -28.19 -0.08
C SER A 101 -5.04 -28.97 -0.65
N THR A 102 -5.11 -30.30 -0.57
CA THR A 102 -4.19 -31.22 -1.24
C THR A 102 -4.65 -31.61 -2.65
N GLU A 103 -5.76 -31.06 -3.13
CA GLU A 103 -6.28 -31.29 -4.48
C GLU A 103 -5.62 -30.32 -5.46
N THR A 104 -4.97 -30.88 -6.48
CA THR A 104 -4.03 -30.22 -7.41
C THR A 104 -4.70 -29.27 -8.44
N ASP A 105 -6.00 -29.02 -8.30
CA ASP A 105 -6.80 -28.33 -9.34
C ASP A 105 -6.59 -26.81 -9.42
N ALA A 106 -6.07 -26.19 -8.35
CA ALA A 106 -5.92 -24.72 -8.31
C ALA A 106 -4.84 -24.20 -9.23
N LEU A 107 -3.69 -24.90 -9.31
CA LEU A 107 -2.59 -24.52 -10.20
C LEU A 107 -3.00 -24.64 -11.67
N GLU A 108 -3.63 -25.77 -12.05
CA GLU A 108 -4.13 -25.95 -13.41
C GLU A 108 -5.21 -24.93 -13.79
N ALA A 109 -6.07 -24.57 -12.85
CA ALA A 109 -7.08 -23.55 -13.05
C ALA A 109 -6.45 -22.17 -13.24
N LEU A 110 -5.38 -21.87 -12.51
CA LEU A 110 -4.62 -20.63 -12.62
C LEU A 110 -3.86 -20.57 -13.95
N GLU A 111 -3.13 -21.61 -14.32
CA GLU A 111 -2.39 -21.70 -15.59
C GLU A 111 -3.30 -21.49 -16.81
N LYS A 112 -4.54 -21.95 -16.74
CA LYS A 112 -5.53 -21.73 -17.81
C LYS A 112 -6.05 -20.29 -17.87
N GLN A 113 -5.93 -19.53 -16.81
CA GLN A 113 -6.37 -18.12 -16.74
C GLN A 113 -5.25 -17.15 -17.11
N LEU A 114 -4.01 -17.53 -16.86
CA LEU A 114 -2.85 -16.69 -17.16
C LEU A 114 -2.56 -16.70 -18.67
N ALA A 115 -2.26 -15.53 -19.20
CA ALA A 115 -1.99 -15.37 -20.63
C ALA A 115 -0.59 -15.81 -21.05
N ASP A 116 0.33 -15.97 -20.07
CA ASP A 116 1.74 -16.25 -20.31
C ASP A 116 2.16 -17.58 -19.71
N PRO A 117 2.51 -18.58 -20.54
CA PRO A 117 2.97 -19.88 -20.06
C PRO A 117 4.42 -19.88 -19.52
N GLU A 118 5.16 -18.77 -19.68
CA GLU A 118 6.57 -18.67 -19.21
C GLU A 118 6.69 -18.04 -17.82
N LEU A 119 5.57 -17.74 -17.15
CA LEU A 119 5.61 -17.19 -15.80
C LEU A 119 6.17 -18.22 -14.79
N ASP A 120 7.04 -17.76 -13.88
CA ASP A 120 7.49 -18.57 -12.75
C ASP A 120 6.35 -18.73 -11.74
N LEU A 121 5.60 -19.82 -11.89
CA LEU A 121 4.50 -20.20 -11.02
C LEU A 121 4.95 -21.25 -10.02
N ARG A 122 4.73 -20.99 -8.76
CA ARG A 122 5.05 -21.90 -7.65
C ARG A 122 3.77 -22.28 -6.91
N LEU A 123 3.77 -23.46 -6.29
CA LEU A 123 2.65 -23.94 -5.49
C LEU A 123 3.14 -24.29 -4.08
N THR A 124 2.55 -23.68 -3.09
CA THR A 124 2.78 -24.04 -1.69
C THR A 124 1.49 -24.42 -0.99
N HIS A 125 1.44 -25.63 -0.44
CA HIS A 125 0.36 -26.09 0.39
C HIS A 125 0.48 -25.56 1.82
N ILE A 126 -0.53 -24.86 2.27
CA ILE A 126 -0.58 -24.29 3.62
C ILE A 126 -1.47 -25.16 4.52
N LYS A 127 -0.95 -25.60 5.66
CA LYS A 127 -1.74 -26.30 6.68
C LYS A 127 -2.60 -25.29 7.47
N GLY A 128 -3.72 -24.93 6.89
CA GLY A 128 -4.67 -24.01 7.49
C GLY A 128 -4.32 -22.53 7.31
N LEU A 129 -5.29 -21.76 6.88
CA LEU A 129 -5.22 -20.30 6.76
C LEU A 129 -5.33 -19.59 8.13
N SER A 130 -4.98 -20.28 9.23
CA SER A 130 -4.90 -19.62 10.53
C SER A 130 -3.69 -18.68 10.57
N SER A 131 -3.83 -17.59 11.27
CA SER A 131 -2.93 -16.43 11.24
C SER A 131 -1.44 -16.69 11.46
N GLN A 132 -1.07 -17.66 12.31
CA GLN A 132 0.34 -17.95 12.59
C GLN A 132 1.07 -18.77 11.52
N PRO A 133 0.52 -19.89 10.99
CA PRO A 133 1.16 -20.63 9.93
C PRO A 133 1.34 -19.80 8.63
N LEU A 134 0.36 -18.93 8.33
CA LEU A 134 0.43 -18.11 7.12
C LEU A 134 1.50 -17.01 7.22
N ALA A 135 1.63 -16.36 8.38
CA ALA A 135 2.67 -15.33 8.57
C ALA A 135 4.08 -15.91 8.46
N THR A 136 4.33 -17.11 9.00
CA THR A 136 5.61 -17.80 8.84
C THR A 136 5.85 -18.22 7.40
N THR A 137 4.84 -18.76 6.72
CA THR A 137 4.97 -19.13 5.30
C THR A 137 5.26 -17.93 4.41
N LEU A 138 4.61 -16.78 4.64
CA LEU A 138 4.87 -15.54 3.88
C LEU A 138 6.32 -15.08 4.02
N ALA A 139 6.88 -15.17 5.25
CA ALA A 139 8.27 -14.81 5.50
C ALA A 139 9.25 -15.82 4.90
N ASP A 140 8.95 -17.11 4.99
CA ASP A 140 9.81 -18.20 4.50
C ASP A 140 9.87 -18.25 2.97
N GLN A 141 8.80 -17.82 2.29
CA GLN A 141 8.69 -17.84 0.82
C GLN A 141 9.08 -16.53 0.14
N ASP A 142 9.61 -15.56 0.88
CA ASP A 142 10.01 -14.24 0.34
C ASP A 142 8.88 -13.52 -0.44
N LEU A 143 7.66 -13.59 0.09
CA LEU A 143 6.51 -12.96 -0.53
C LEU A 143 6.40 -11.50 -0.11
N GLY A 144 6.41 -10.61 -1.08
CA GLY A 144 6.35 -9.15 -0.89
C GLY A 144 4.96 -8.54 -1.10
N LEU A 145 4.05 -9.30 -1.66
CA LEU A 145 2.65 -8.89 -1.87
C LEU A 145 1.75 -10.11 -1.76
N LEU A 146 0.62 -9.96 -1.10
CA LEU A 146 -0.44 -10.96 -1.08
C LEU A 146 -1.64 -10.46 -1.90
N VAL A 147 -2.17 -11.31 -2.78
CA VAL A 147 -3.37 -11.01 -3.58
C VAL A 147 -4.48 -11.97 -3.19
N MET A 148 -5.65 -11.44 -2.90
CA MET A 148 -6.80 -12.22 -2.45
C MET A 148 -8.12 -11.66 -2.99
N PRO A 149 -9.17 -12.50 -3.11
CA PRO A 149 -10.47 -12.03 -3.55
C PRO A 149 -11.14 -11.14 -2.49
N PRO A 150 -12.11 -10.30 -2.90
CA PRO A 150 -12.90 -9.53 -1.96
C PRO A 150 -13.67 -10.45 -0.99
N PRO A 151 -13.83 -10.01 0.26
CA PRO A 151 -14.53 -10.81 1.24
C PRO A 151 -16.01 -11.04 0.83
N VAL A 152 -16.41 -12.29 0.81
CA VAL A 152 -17.84 -12.64 0.65
C VAL A 152 -18.54 -12.30 1.96
N THR A 153 -19.27 -11.19 1.98
CA THR A 153 -20.00 -10.75 3.17
C THR A 153 -21.35 -11.46 3.29
N GLY A 154 -21.45 -12.36 4.27
CA GLY A 154 -22.74 -12.87 4.71
C GLY A 154 -23.60 -11.75 5.34
N TRP A 155 -24.92 -11.95 5.38
CA TRP A 155 -25.84 -10.96 6.00
C TRP A 155 -25.49 -10.64 7.47
N MET A 156 -24.97 -11.62 8.23
CA MET A 156 -24.54 -11.44 9.63
C MET A 156 -23.28 -10.55 9.78
N GLU A 157 -22.41 -10.56 8.79
CA GLU A 157 -21.23 -9.67 8.75
C GLU A 157 -21.64 -8.23 8.36
N ARG A 158 -22.64 -8.09 7.47
CA ARG A 158 -23.18 -6.76 7.10
C ARG A 158 -23.82 -6.03 8.26
N ILE A 159 -24.43 -6.74 9.21
CA ILE A 159 -25.04 -6.15 10.42
C ILE A 159 -24.07 -6.09 11.60
N GLY A 160 -22.79 -6.42 11.40
CA GLY A 160 -21.74 -6.28 12.42
C GLY A 160 -21.76 -7.35 13.52
N LEU A 161 -22.62 -8.38 13.42
CA LEU A 161 -22.73 -9.46 14.41
C LEU A 161 -21.61 -10.50 14.32
N ARG A 162 -20.86 -10.51 13.21
CA ARG A 162 -19.71 -11.41 13.02
C ARG A 162 -18.55 -10.66 12.36
N ARG A 163 -17.35 -10.84 12.90
CA ARG A 163 -16.13 -10.26 12.28
C ARG A 163 -15.80 -11.07 11.03
N SER A 164 -15.52 -10.37 9.92
CA SER A 164 -15.05 -10.99 8.69
C SER A 164 -13.73 -11.74 8.94
N ARG A 165 -13.65 -12.97 8.42
CA ARG A 165 -12.40 -13.76 8.47
C ARG A 165 -11.26 -13.05 7.72
N VAL A 166 -11.56 -12.33 6.65
CA VAL A 166 -10.59 -11.54 5.88
C VAL A 166 -10.00 -10.43 6.74
N LEU A 167 -10.84 -9.68 7.48
CA LEU A 167 -10.36 -8.62 8.37
C LEU A 167 -9.48 -9.17 9.52
N GLN A 168 -9.81 -10.35 10.03
CA GLN A 168 -8.98 -11.01 11.05
C GLN A 168 -7.62 -11.43 10.48
N ARG A 169 -7.56 -11.83 9.21
CA ARG A 169 -6.32 -12.20 8.54
C ARG A 169 -5.44 -11.00 8.26
N LEU A 170 -6.02 -9.88 7.77
CA LEU A 170 -5.26 -8.65 7.51
C LEU A 170 -4.48 -8.15 8.72
N ASN A 171 -5.00 -8.33 9.93
CA ASN A 171 -4.30 -7.96 11.16
C ASN A 171 -3.00 -8.75 11.43
N ASN A 172 -2.80 -9.87 10.75
CA ASN A 172 -1.69 -10.79 11.02
C ASN A 172 -0.70 -10.89 9.87
N PHE A 173 -0.94 -10.19 8.77
CA PHE A 173 0.00 -10.15 7.66
C PHE A 173 1.06 -9.08 7.91
N ALA A 174 2.30 -9.39 7.54
CA ALA A 174 3.42 -8.45 7.62
C ALA A 174 3.72 -7.79 6.26
N VAL A 175 3.00 -8.19 5.21
CA VAL A 175 3.20 -7.73 3.83
C VAL A 175 1.96 -7.01 3.30
N PRO A 176 2.13 -6.07 2.34
CA PRO A 176 1.01 -5.46 1.66
C PRO A 176 0.06 -6.50 1.09
N THR A 177 -1.24 -6.22 1.20
CA THR A 177 -2.28 -7.15 0.73
C THR A 177 -3.22 -6.44 -0.24
N LEU A 178 -3.34 -6.97 -1.45
CA LEU A 178 -4.27 -6.51 -2.47
C LEU A 178 -5.58 -7.29 -2.40
N ILE A 179 -6.68 -6.58 -2.26
CA ILE A 179 -8.03 -7.12 -2.44
C ILE A 179 -8.41 -6.89 -3.90
N ALA A 180 -8.29 -7.92 -4.71
CA ALA A 180 -8.46 -7.87 -6.16
C ALA A 180 -9.94 -7.77 -6.56
N ARG A 181 -10.28 -6.83 -7.46
CA ARG A 181 -11.64 -6.59 -7.98
C ARG A 181 -11.70 -6.39 -9.49
N GLY A 182 -10.65 -6.73 -10.22
CA GLY A 182 -10.60 -6.61 -11.66
C GLY A 182 -10.47 -5.19 -12.19
N SER A 183 -10.01 -4.24 -11.37
CA SER A 183 -9.91 -2.83 -11.78
C SER A 183 -8.57 -2.45 -12.44
N HIS A 184 -7.70 -3.43 -12.71
CA HIS A 184 -6.50 -3.19 -13.52
C HIS A 184 -6.86 -2.85 -14.98
N PRO A 185 -6.01 -2.13 -15.74
CA PRO A 185 -4.72 -1.55 -15.36
C PRO A 185 -4.85 -0.32 -14.46
N TYR A 186 -3.99 -0.22 -13.45
CA TYR A 186 -4.04 0.86 -12.46
C TYR A 186 -3.42 2.14 -13.00
N ARG A 187 -4.23 3.03 -13.59
CA ARG A 187 -3.81 4.34 -14.11
C ARG A 187 -4.04 5.47 -13.11
N SER A 188 -4.93 5.24 -12.16
CA SER A 188 -5.29 6.21 -11.13
C SER A 188 -5.29 5.54 -9.76
N VAL A 189 -4.43 6.05 -8.87
CA VAL A 189 -4.26 5.56 -7.50
C VAL A 189 -4.80 6.58 -6.53
N MET A 190 -5.65 6.13 -5.61
CA MET A 190 -6.15 6.90 -4.49
C MET A 190 -5.43 6.48 -3.22
N LEU A 191 -4.81 7.44 -2.51
CA LEU A 191 -4.38 7.25 -1.13
C LEU A 191 -5.47 7.79 -0.20
N ALA A 192 -6.12 6.91 0.54
CA ALA A 192 -7.12 7.31 1.52
C ALA A 192 -6.45 7.61 2.86
N VAL A 193 -6.47 8.88 3.27
CA VAL A 193 -5.96 9.33 4.56
C VAL A 193 -7.15 9.41 5.53
N GLY A 194 -7.20 8.45 6.46
CA GLY A 194 -8.34 8.30 7.38
C GLY A 194 -8.01 8.62 8.83
N ASP A 195 -6.75 8.68 9.20
CA ASP A 195 -6.30 8.91 10.56
C ASP A 195 -5.67 10.30 10.75
N LEU A 196 -5.68 10.78 11.99
CA LEU A 196 -5.04 12.04 12.39
C LEU A 196 -3.52 11.92 12.42
N ASP A 197 -3.02 10.70 12.59
CA ASP A 197 -1.60 10.43 12.61
C ASP A 197 -1.09 10.15 11.20
N PHE A 198 0.06 10.74 10.88
CA PHE A 198 0.69 10.56 9.59
C PHE A 198 1.30 9.15 9.49
N ASP A 199 0.78 8.37 8.57
CA ASP A 199 1.31 7.04 8.23
C ASP A 199 2.30 7.15 7.06
N ALA A 200 3.57 7.21 7.41
CA ALA A 200 4.65 7.30 6.44
C ALA A 200 4.81 6.00 5.61
N GLY A 201 4.51 4.85 6.18
CA GLY A 201 4.59 3.55 5.52
C GLY A 201 3.57 3.45 4.38
N THR A 202 2.30 3.66 4.69
CA THR A 202 1.21 3.63 3.69
C THR A 202 1.41 4.72 2.63
N THR A 203 1.86 5.90 3.03
CA THR A 203 2.15 6.99 2.08
C THR A 203 3.27 6.61 1.12
N SER A 204 4.37 6.04 1.62
CA SER A 204 5.47 5.55 0.77
C SER A 204 5.02 4.46 -0.18
N LEU A 205 4.24 3.49 0.32
CA LEU A 205 3.69 2.41 -0.52
C LEU A 205 2.84 2.98 -1.67
N ALA A 206 1.93 3.91 -1.38
CA ALA A 206 1.09 4.53 -2.40
C ALA A 206 1.90 5.29 -3.45
N ILE A 207 2.96 5.99 -3.03
CA ILE A 207 3.88 6.70 -3.91
C ILE A 207 4.65 5.72 -4.78
N ASP A 208 5.21 4.64 -4.19
CA ASP A 208 6.00 3.64 -4.91
C ASP A 208 5.16 2.92 -5.95
N VAL A 209 3.96 2.49 -5.59
CA VAL A 209 3.01 1.87 -6.53
C VAL A 209 2.63 2.83 -7.65
N ALA A 210 2.26 4.07 -7.35
CA ALA A 210 1.90 5.05 -8.36
C ALA A 210 3.06 5.33 -9.34
N ARG A 211 4.29 5.42 -8.84
CA ARG A 211 5.48 5.63 -9.68
C ARG A 211 5.79 4.42 -10.54
N MET A 212 5.77 3.22 -9.95
CA MET A 212 6.05 1.97 -10.66
C MET A 212 5.08 1.78 -11.83
N LEU A 213 3.80 1.97 -11.58
CA LEU A 213 2.75 1.79 -12.56
C LEU A 213 2.55 3.02 -13.47
N SER A 214 3.34 4.07 -13.31
CA SER A 214 3.17 5.36 -14.02
C SER A 214 1.75 5.93 -13.86
N ALA A 215 1.13 5.70 -12.70
CA ALA A 215 -0.22 6.10 -12.37
C ALA A 215 -0.28 7.51 -11.75
N SER A 216 -1.41 8.18 -11.91
CA SER A 216 -1.67 9.43 -11.20
C SER A 216 -2.02 9.16 -9.74
N LEU A 217 -1.41 9.89 -8.78
CA LEU A 217 -1.73 9.77 -7.36
C LEU A 217 -2.67 10.89 -6.92
N THR A 218 -3.74 10.52 -6.22
CA THR A 218 -4.64 11.45 -5.56
C THR A 218 -4.74 11.11 -4.07
N ILE A 219 -4.42 12.08 -3.23
CA ILE A 219 -4.58 11.98 -1.78
C ILE A 219 -6.01 12.41 -1.46
N VAL A 220 -6.79 11.51 -0.87
CA VAL A 220 -8.19 11.74 -0.51
C VAL A 220 -8.31 11.83 1.00
N VAL A 221 -8.79 12.96 1.47
CA VAL A 221 -9.08 13.23 2.88
C VAL A 221 -10.55 13.51 3.03
N ALA A 222 -11.22 12.80 3.92
CA ALA A 222 -12.63 13.03 4.23
C ALA A 222 -12.79 13.44 5.69
N THR A 223 -13.26 14.65 5.93
CA THR A 223 -13.47 15.22 7.27
C THR A 223 -14.95 15.31 7.61
N PRO A 224 -15.33 15.01 8.87
CA PRO A 224 -16.66 15.34 9.34
C PRO A 224 -16.92 16.86 9.21
N PRO A 225 -18.18 17.30 9.16
CA PRO A 225 -18.48 18.74 9.20
C PRO A 225 -17.87 19.40 10.45
N ASP A 226 -17.48 20.68 10.34
CA ASP A 226 -16.73 21.42 11.36
C ASP A 226 -17.40 21.42 12.75
N PHE A 227 -18.73 21.42 12.78
CA PHE A 227 -19.50 21.37 14.03
C PHE A 227 -19.39 20.01 14.77
N VAL A 228 -18.89 18.97 14.10
CA VAL A 228 -18.65 17.64 14.67
C VAL A 228 -17.18 17.43 15.01
N ALA A 229 -16.28 17.89 14.13
CA ALA A 229 -14.86 17.61 14.18
C ALA A 229 -14.10 18.40 15.25
N GLY A 230 -14.48 19.67 15.48
CA GLY A 230 -13.70 20.58 16.31
C GLY A 230 -12.42 21.11 15.66
N THR A 231 -11.88 22.20 16.19
CA THR A 231 -10.71 22.89 15.60
C THR A 231 -9.40 22.11 15.70
N SER A 232 -9.21 21.32 16.76
CA SER A 232 -8.01 20.49 16.95
C SER A 232 -7.91 19.37 15.91
N PHE A 233 -9.05 18.76 15.55
CA PHE A 233 -9.11 17.73 14.51
C PHE A 233 -8.70 18.29 13.14
N ALA A 234 -9.22 19.47 12.79
CA ALA A 234 -8.89 20.11 11.52
C ALA A 234 -7.40 20.43 11.40
N GLY A 235 -6.77 20.91 12.49
CA GLY A 235 -5.33 21.22 12.51
C GLY A 235 -4.44 19.96 12.36
N SER A 236 -4.77 18.87 13.05
CA SER A 236 -4.02 17.61 12.94
C SER A 236 -4.15 17.03 11.53
N MET A 237 -5.33 17.04 10.95
CA MET A 237 -5.57 16.53 9.59
C MET A 237 -4.83 17.35 8.54
N GLU A 238 -4.76 18.68 8.68
CA GLU A 238 -3.99 19.52 7.77
C GLU A 238 -2.50 19.22 7.85
N SER A 239 -1.94 19.02 9.05
CA SER A 239 -0.54 18.63 9.24
C SER A 239 -0.24 17.26 8.61
N THR A 240 -1.12 16.27 8.79
CA THR A 240 -1.00 14.96 8.15
C THR A 240 -1.03 15.07 6.63
N LEU A 241 -1.92 15.89 6.08
CA LEU A 241 -2.00 16.14 4.64
C LEU A 241 -0.73 16.81 4.11
N GLU A 242 -0.21 17.82 4.80
CA GLU A 242 1.04 18.49 4.43
C GLU A 242 2.22 17.53 4.39
N ASN A 243 2.35 16.66 5.41
CA ASN A 243 3.38 15.62 5.46
C ASN A 243 3.25 14.64 4.28
N THR A 244 2.03 14.21 3.97
CA THR A 244 1.74 13.30 2.86
C THR A 244 2.13 13.92 1.51
N VAL A 245 1.75 15.16 1.28
CA VAL A 245 2.08 15.91 0.04
C VAL A 245 3.60 16.14 -0.06
N GLU A 246 4.25 16.51 1.05
CA GLU A 246 5.69 16.73 1.07
C GLU A 246 6.47 15.44 0.78
N LEU A 247 6.02 14.32 1.34
CA LEU A 247 6.64 13.03 1.05
C LEU A 247 6.51 12.70 -0.45
N ALA A 248 5.32 12.84 -1.05
CA ALA A 248 5.10 12.61 -2.47
C ALA A 248 6.01 13.49 -3.35
N ARG A 249 6.11 14.78 -3.00
CA ARG A 249 6.99 15.73 -3.69
C ARG A 249 8.47 15.34 -3.59
N SER A 250 8.90 14.87 -2.43
CA SER A 250 10.28 14.43 -2.20
C SER A 250 10.65 13.23 -3.06
N TYR A 251 9.68 12.37 -3.38
CA TYR A 251 9.84 11.27 -4.33
C TYR A 251 9.72 11.71 -5.80
N GLY A 252 9.52 13.01 -6.06
CA GLY A 252 9.37 13.57 -7.40
C GLY A 252 7.99 13.33 -8.02
N LEU A 253 6.99 13.01 -7.19
CA LEU A 253 5.61 12.79 -7.63
C LEU A 253 4.73 14.00 -7.27
N THR A 254 3.96 14.49 -8.25
CA THR A 254 2.95 15.52 -7.99
C THR A 254 1.62 14.85 -7.71
N ALA A 255 1.24 14.79 -6.44
CA ALA A 255 -0.04 14.25 -6.03
C ALA A 255 -1.15 15.32 -6.09
N ARG A 256 -2.34 14.94 -6.53
CA ARG A 256 -3.55 15.76 -6.38
C ARG A 256 -4.10 15.61 -4.97
N VAL A 257 -4.76 16.62 -4.45
CA VAL A 257 -5.43 16.57 -3.15
C VAL A 257 -6.94 16.75 -3.36
N LEU A 258 -7.72 15.82 -2.81
CA LEU A 258 -9.17 15.86 -2.82
C LEU A 258 -9.66 15.91 -1.36
N LYS A 259 -10.11 17.08 -0.92
CA LYS A 259 -10.73 17.28 0.39
C LYS A 259 -12.23 17.11 0.26
N LEU A 260 -12.81 16.21 1.05
CA LEU A 260 -14.23 15.88 1.08
C LEU A 260 -14.79 16.20 2.47
N THR A 261 -16.01 16.73 2.53
CA THR A 261 -16.70 17.03 3.79
C THR A 261 -17.93 16.16 3.93
N GLY A 262 -18.14 15.57 5.10
CA GLY A 262 -19.30 14.73 5.40
C GLY A 262 -18.93 13.45 6.14
N ASN A 263 -19.76 12.41 6.00
CA ASN A 263 -19.45 11.11 6.59
C ASN A 263 -18.22 10.50 5.88
N PRO A 264 -17.07 10.29 6.56
CA PRO A 264 -15.82 9.88 5.92
C PRO A 264 -15.95 8.58 5.13
N VAL A 265 -16.64 7.58 5.67
CA VAL A 265 -16.85 6.28 4.98
C VAL A 265 -17.61 6.48 3.67
N ARG A 266 -18.73 7.20 3.70
CA ARG A 266 -19.54 7.41 2.50
C ARG A 266 -18.79 8.21 1.45
N GLN A 267 -18.07 9.25 1.86
CA GLN A 267 -17.31 10.11 0.97
C GLN A 267 -16.14 9.37 0.31
N VAL A 268 -15.38 8.59 1.09
CA VAL A 268 -14.25 7.83 0.56
C VAL A 268 -14.71 6.69 -0.35
N LEU A 269 -15.77 5.96 0.01
CA LEU A 269 -16.35 4.93 -0.87
C LEU A 269 -16.86 5.52 -2.19
N ALA A 270 -17.53 6.66 -2.13
CA ALA A 270 -18.00 7.35 -3.34
C ALA A 270 -16.83 7.88 -4.19
N ALA A 271 -15.73 8.31 -3.57
CA ALA A 271 -14.54 8.71 -4.28
C ALA A 271 -13.84 7.50 -4.94
N ALA A 272 -13.71 6.39 -4.20
CA ALA A 272 -13.02 5.18 -4.66
C ALA A 272 -13.56 4.64 -6.00
N SER A 273 -14.86 4.83 -6.28
CA SER A 273 -15.45 4.43 -7.56
C SER A 273 -14.90 5.13 -8.81
N LYS A 274 -14.07 6.16 -8.64
CA LYS A 274 -13.45 6.95 -9.71
C LYS A 274 -11.96 6.62 -9.90
N PHE A 275 -11.46 5.65 -9.16
CA PHE A 275 -10.06 5.24 -9.20
C PHE A 275 -9.96 3.75 -9.53
N ASP A 276 -8.78 3.36 -10.03
CA ASP A 276 -8.51 1.96 -10.35
C ASP A 276 -7.96 1.22 -9.14
N LEU A 277 -7.22 1.91 -8.26
CA LEU A 277 -6.64 1.35 -7.05
C LEU A 277 -6.79 2.30 -5.88
N ALA A 278 -7.25 1.80 -4.74
CA ALA A 278 -7.22 2.50 -3.47
C ALA A 278 -6.12 1.93 -2.57
N VAL A 279 -5.30 2.78 -1.98
CA VAL A 279 -4.28 2.41 -0.99
C VAL A 279 -4.68 2.94 0.36
N VAL A 280 -4.59 2.10 1.38
CA VAL A 280 -5.01 2.42 2.75
C VAL A 280 -4.14 1.69 3.77
N GLY A 281 -3.81 2.35 4.88
CA GLY A 281 -3.16 1.75 6.03
C GLY A 281 -4.15 0.93 6.86
N TRP A 282 -3.66 -0.15 7.47
CA TRP A 282 -4.45 -0.97 8.38
C TRP A 282 -3.93 -0.80 9.80
N PRO A 283 -4.67 -0.13 10.69
CA PRO A 283 -4.18 0.16 12.02
C PRO A 283 -4.02 -1.11 12.87
N THR A 284 -2.89 -1.24 13.54
CA THR A 284 -2.57 -2.36 14.44
C THR A 284 -3.42 -2.35 15.71
N ASP A 285 -3.80 -1.15 16.17
CA ASP A 285 -4.57 -0.99 17.40
C ASP A 285 -6.04 -1.31 17.19
N ALA A 286 -6.44 -2.46 17.73
CA ALA A 286 -7.83 -2.90 17.81
C ALA A 286 -8.73 -2.08 18.76
N ARG A 287 -8.30 -0.92 19.22
CA ARG A 287 -9.13 0.00 20.03
C ARG A 287 -10.27 0.55 19.17
N THR A 288 -11.21 -0.35 18.91
CA THR A 288 -12.50 -0.02 18.31
C THR A 288 -13.26 0.93 19.23
N THR A 289 -13.11 2.21 18.98
CA THR A 289 -14.12 3.14 19.45
C THR A 289 -15.31 2.98 18.52
N PHE A 290 -16.44 2.48 19.03
CA PHE A 290 -17.72 2.29 18.33
C PHE A 290 -18.19 3.54 17.56
N LEU A 291 -17.56 4.67 17.80
CA LEU A 291 -17.91 5.98 17.26
C LEU A 291 -17.05 6.43 16.05
N ARG A 292 -16.01 5.70 15.66
CA ARG A 292 -15.21 6.04 14.48
C ARG A 292 -15.47 5.02 13.36
N PRO A 293 -16.15 5.40 12.31
CA PRO A 293 -16.35 4.53 11.14
C PRO A 293 -14.99 4.26 10.49
N ARG A 294 -14.64 3.00 10.36
CA ARG A 294 -13.37 2.57 9.78
C ARG A 294 -13.45 2.61 8.26
N VAL A 295 -12.83 3.61 7.68
CA VAL A 295 -12.73 3.81 6.22
C VAL A 295 -12.07 2.60 5.56
N GLU A 296 -10.97 2.10 6.13
CA GLU A 296 -10.20 0.98 5.65
C GLU A 296 -11.04 -0.31 5.56
N GLN A 297 -11.80 -0.62 6.61
CA GLN A 297 -12.69 -1.79 6.62
C GLN A 297 -13.80 -1.66 5.57
N SER A 298 -14.35 -0.47 5.43
CA SER A 298 -15.40 -0.22 4.45
C SER A 298 -14.90 -0.32 3.02
N LEU A 299 -13.69 0.15 2.73
CA LEU A 299 -13.04 -0.02 1.43
C LEU A 299 -12.81 -1.49 1.11
N VAL A 300 -12.29 -2.28 2.06
CA VAL A 300 -12.07 -3.72 1.89
C VAL A 300 -13.37 -4.47 1.61
N HIS A 301 -14.48 -4.09 2.27
CA HIS A 301 -15.76 -4.79 2.10
C HIS A 301 -16.61 -4.29 0.95
N GLN A 302 -16.63 -2.99 0.70
CA GLN A 302 -17.62 -2.33 -0.17
C GLN A 302 -16.97 -1.51 -1.29
N GLY A 303 -15.63 -1.42 -1.34
CA GLY A 303 -14.93 -0.73 -2.40
C GLY A 303 -15.30 -1.30 -3.78
N THR A 304 -15.33 -0.45 -4.78
CA THR A 304 -15.64 -0.84 -6.17
C THR A 304 -14.39 -1.04 -7.02
N CYS A 305 -13.26 -0.49 -6.58
CA CYS A 305 -11.93 -0.74 -7.17
C CYS A 305 -11.12 -1.69 -6.27
N SER A 306 -10.02 -2.18 -6.77
CA SER A 306 -9.06 -2.98 -6.00
C SER A 306 -8.47 -2.14 -4.87
N VAL A 307 -8.20 -2.79 -3.73
CA VAL A 307 -7.75 -2.09 -2.51
C VAL A 307 -6.45 -2.72 -2.03
N LEU A 308 -5.39 -1.92 -2.02
CA LEU A 308 -4.10 -2.30 -1.46
C LEU A 308 -4.03 -1.83 0.00
N VAL A 309 -3.85 -2.78 0.89
CA VAL A 309 -3.82 -2.56 2.34
C VAL A 309 -2.39 -2.76 2.82
N LEU A 310 -1.83 -1.80 3.55
CA LEU A 310 -0.58 -1.98 4.27
C LEU A 310 -0.90 -2.29 5.73
N PRO A 311 -0.47 -3.46 6.26
CA PRO A 311 -0.55 -3.75 7.69
C PRO A 311 0.32 -2.76 8.48
N GLY A 312 -0.21 -2.28 9.61
CA GLY A 312 0.50 -1.34 10.49
C GLY A 312 1.45 -2.03 11.47
#